data_4808161ef738960e608a280897d9757f
#
_entry.id   4808161ef738960e608a280897d9757f
#
_cell.length_a   1.000
_cell.length_b   1.000
_cell.length_c   1.000
_cell.angle_alpha   90.00
_cell.angle_beta   90.00
_cell.angle_gamma   90.00
#
_symmetry.space_group_name_H-M   'P 1'
#
loop_
_entity.id
_entity.type
_entity.pdbx_description
1 polymer ?
#
loop_
_entity_poly.entity_id
_entity_poly.type
_entity_poly.pdbx_seq_one_letter_code
_entity_poly.pdbx_strand_id
1 'polypeptide(L)'
;MHELRPGVWQWQSPHPDWDKEQWWPELVSSYAIELGDDFLLFDPLSVPDELRERATAVVLTAPYHERDARRLGLPVHTPPADTWQDWVEKFGVDPDRVRGMESEDLAWLRAGEGEGHFHGLGAWPFGVHAYAGREDNDLILWLPSINAIVTGDSLSDFGDGLDIQLGGRKHVTRDDVVRRLRPLLDLPVELVLPAHGEPTDRATLERVLS
;
A
#
# COMPACT_ATOMS: atom_id res chain seq x y z
N MET A 1 14.13 -11.48 -6.03
CA MET A 1 14.46 -10.09 -5.71
C MET A 1 15.37 -9.53 -6.79
N HIS A 2 15.16 -8.32 -7.21
CA HIS A 2 16.02 -7.59 -8.15
C HIS A 2 16.01 -6.10 -7.82
N GLU A 3 17.12 -5.43 -8.12
CA GLU A 3 17.24 -3.99 -8.03
C GLU A 3 16.71 -3.37 -9.33
N LEU A 4 15.67 -2.53 -9.21
CA LEU A 4 15.04 -1.85 -10.35
C LEU A 4 15.89 -0.68 -10.86
N ARG A 5 16.47 0.05 -9.92
CA ARG A 5 17.42 1.15 -10.10
C ARG A 5 18.18 1.36 -8.78
N PRO A 6 19.31 2.08 -8.77
CA PRO A 6 20.07 2.30 -7.54
C PRO A 6 19.18 2.73 -6.37
N GLY A 7 19.21 1.96 -5.29
CA GLY A 7 18.46 2.23 -4.07
C GLY A 7 16.97 1.79 -4.09
N VAL A 8 16.51 1.06 -5.10
CA VAL A 8 15.13 0.58 -5.19
C VAL A 8 15.09 -0.90 -5.56
N TRP A 9 14.63 -1.75 -4.64
CA TRP A 9 14.49 -3.20 -4.85
C TRP A 9 13.03 -3.62 -4.85
N GLN A 10 12.73 -4.63 -5.65
CA GLN A 10 11.45 -5.35 -5.67
C GLN A 10 11.67 -6.84 -5.43
N TRP A 11 10.71 -7.45 -4.74
CA TRP A 11 10.50 -8.90 -4.75
C TRP A 11 9.01 -9.21 -4.73
N GLN A 12 8.67 -10.40 -5.17
CA GLN A 12 7.31 -10.92 -5.11
C GLN A 12 7.28 -12.19 -4.29
N SER A 13 6.18 -12.40 -3.57
CA SER A 13 5.96 -13.58 -2.75
C SER A 13 4.51 -14.03 -2.85
N PRO A 14 4.24 -15.36 -2.80
CA PRO A 14 2.88 -15.83 -2.69
C PRO A 14 2.29 -15.44 -1.33
N HIS A 15 1.07 -14.90 -1.34
CA HIS A 15 0.40 -14.51 -0.12
C HIS A 15 -0.11 -15.75 0.63
N PRO A 16 0.15 -15.90 1.95
CA PRO A 16 -0.18 -17.11 2.70
C PRO A 16 -1.69 -17.40 2.78
N ASP A 17 -2.52 -16.36 2.74
CA ASP A 17 -3.98 -16.46 2.83
C ASP A 17 -4.65 -16.53 1.44
N TRP A 18 -3.85 -16.62 0.37
CA TRP A 18 -4.41 -16.73 -0.97
C TRP A 18 -4.92 -18.14 -1.25
N ASP A 19 -6.08 -18.22 -1.87
CA ASP A 19 -6.64 -19.42 -2.45
C ASP A 19 -7.21 -19.12 -3.86
N LYS A 20 -7.61 -20.17 -4.57
CA LYS A 20 -8.08 -20.06 -5.96
C LYS A 20 -9.43 -19.33 -6.11
N GLU A 21 -10.15 -19.08 -5.03
CA GLU A 21 -11.42 -18.36 -5.02
C GLU A 21 -11.23 -16.85 -4.84
N GLN A 22 -9.98 -16.44 -4.53
CA GLN A 22 -9.65 -15.01 -4.39
C GLN A 22 -9.73 -14.27 -5.73
N TRP A 23 -10.21 -13.04 -5.68
CA TRP A 23 -10.36 -12.15 -6.84
C TRP A 23 -9.07 -11.39 -7.19
N TRP A 24 -8.01 -11.52 -6.38
CA TRP A 24 -6.71 -10.89 -6.54
C TRP A 24 -5.62 -11.95 -6.79
N PRO A 25 -4.48 -11.59 -7.43
CA PRO A 25 -3.41 -12.52 -7.77
C PRO A 25 -2.69 -13.08 -6.54
N GLU A 26 -2.22 -14.34 -6.63
CA GLU A 26 -1.43 -15.00 -5.58
C GLU A 26 -0.17 -14.23 -5.18
N LEU A 27 0.54 -13.67 -6.18
CA LEU A 27 1.78 -12.96 -5.95
C LEU A 27 1.50 -11.51 -5.55
N VAL A 28 2.12 -11.10 -4.45
CA VAL A 28 2.14 -9.72 -3.99
C VAL A 28 3.55 -9.15 -4.11
N SER A 29 3.64 -7.88 -4.49
CA SER A 29 4.89 -7.15 -4.60
C SER A 29 5.18 -6.42 -3.29
N SER A 30 6.45 -6.42 -2.92
CA SER A 30 7.00 -5.64 -1.81
C SER A 30 8.25 -4.91 -2.29
N TYR A 31 8.59 -3.80 -1.63
CA TYR A 31 9.69 -2.96 -2.05
C TYR A 31 10.60 -2.61 -0.88
N ALA A 32 11.90 -2.47 -1.15
CA ALA A 32 12.86 -1.84 -0.26
C ALA A 32 13.45 -0.61 -0.95
N ILE A 33 13.46 0.53 -0.26
CA ILE A 33 13.82 1.82 -0.87
C ILE A 33 14.72 2.62 0.06
N GLU A 34 15.85 3.11 -0.47
CA GLU A 34 16.73 4.05 0.21
C GLU A 34 16.19 5.47 0.06
N LEU A 35 15.89 6.14 1.18
CA LEU A 35 15.47 7.53 1.23
C LEU A 35 16.36 8.29 2.22
N GLY A 36 17.44 8.89 1.73
CA GLY A 36 18.46 9.52 2.57
C GLY A 36 19.23 8.48 3.39
N ASP A 37 19.20 8.60 4.72
CA ASP A 37 19.87 7.66 5.63
C ASP A 37 18.96 6.46 6.02
N ASP A 38 17.71 6.46 5.56
CA ASP A 38 16.73 5.42 5.89
C ASP A 38 16.63 4.36 4.79
N PHE A 39 16.45 3.11 5.21
CA PHE A 39 16.18 1.97 4.36
C PHE A 39 14.80 1.40 4.70
N LEU A 40 13.81 1.72 3.88
CA LEU A 40 12.40 1.49 4.18
C LEU A 40 11.86 0.26 3.45
N LEU A 41 11.08 -0.56 4.14
CA LEU A 41 10.34 -1.67 3.56
C LEU A 41 8.87 -1.28 3.35
N PHE A 42 8.39 -1.36 2.10
CA PHE A 42 7.00 -1.05 1.75
C PHE A 42 6.21 -2.34 1.57
N ASP A 43 5.10 -2.48 2.33
CA ASP A 43 4.18 -3.62 2.33
C ASP A 43 4.92 -4.98 2.36
N PRO A 44 5.82 -5.23 3.34
CA PRO A 44 6.77 -6.33 3.31
C PRO A 44 6.13 -7.70 3.53
N LEU A 45 6.40 -8.64 2.63
CA LEU A 45 6.10 -10.07 2.80
C LEU A 45 7.31 -10.90 2.37
N SER A 46 7.73 -11.87 3.22
CA SER A 46 8.86 -12.78 2.96
C SER A 46 10.13 -12.00 2.60
N VAL A 47 10.50 -11.04 3.46
CA VAL A 47 11.63 -10.12 3.23
C VAL A 47 12.94 -10.89 3.13
N PRO A 48 13.73 -10.73 2.04
CA PRO A 48 15.07 -11.28 1.93
C PRO A 48 16.00 -10.82 3.06
N ASP A 49 16.81 -11.73 3.61
CA ASP A 49 17.66 -11.45 4.78
C ASP A 49 18.55 -10.23 4.58
N GLU A 50 19.17 -10.09 3.42
CA GLU A 50 20.05 -8.97 3.08
C GLU A 50 19.35 -7.59 3.08
N LEU A 51 18.07 -7.54 2.78
CA LEU A 51 17.25 -6.31 2.88
C LEU A 51 16.78 -6.08 4.31
N ARG A 52 16.42 -7.16 5.01
CA ARG A 52 15.97 -7.11 6.39
C ARG A 52 17.04 -6.56 7.34
N GLU A 53 18.32 -6.95 7.15
CA GLU A 53 19.43 -6.50 7.98
C GLU A 53 19.70 -4.99 7.84
N ARG A 54 19.29 -4.39 6.73
CA ARG A 54 19.47 -2.96 6.44
C ARG A 54 18.27 -2.12 6.86
N ALA A 55 17.10 -2.74 7.04
CA ALA A 55 15.84 -2.04 7.21
C ALA A 55 15.81 -1.22 8.50
N THR A 56 15.35 0.02 8.39
CA THR A 56 15.20 0.98 9.50
C THR A 56 13.75 1.15 9.92
N ALA A 57 12.79 1.00 8.99
CA ALA A 57 11.36 1.07 9.27
C ALA A 57 10.53 0.33 8.21
N VAL A 58 9.27 0.07 8.55
CA VAL A 58 8.23 -0.44 7.66
C VAL A 58 7.25 0.68 7.34
N VAL A 59 6.82 0.76 6.09
CA VAL A 59 5.81 1.70 5.59
C VAL A 59 4.70 0.92 4.92
N LEU A 60 3.47 1.08 5.37
CA LEU A 60 2.31 0.38 4.81
C LEU A 60 1.44 1.34 3.99
N THR A 61 0.99 0.87 2.82
CA THR A 61 0.05 1.61 1.98
C THR A 61 -1.39 1.47 2.46
N ALA A 62 -1.68 0.38 3.18
CA ALA A 62 -3.00 0.11 3.76
C ALA A 62 -2.85 -0.70 5.06
N PRO A 63 -3.79 -0.62 6.00
CA PRO A 63 -3.69 -1.34 7.27
C PRO A 63 -3.67 -2.86 7.10
N TYR A 64 -4.39 -3.40 6.13
CA TYR A 64 -4.42 -4.83 5.82
C TYR A 64 -3.17 -5.32 5.05
N HIS A 65 -2.22 -4.45 4.73
CA HIS A 65 -0.88 -4.81 4.23
C HIS A 65 0.15 -5.00 5.37
N GLU A 66 -0.28 -5.23 6.61
CA GLU A 66 0.65 -5.45 7.73
C GLU A 66 1.58 -6.66 7.52
N ARG A 67 1.10 -7.71 6.84
CA ARG A 67 1.87 -8.87 6.38
C ARG A 67 2.94 -9.30 7.41
N ASP A 68 4.24 -9.15 7.09
CA ASP A 68 5.35 -9.50 7.98
C ASP A 68 5.79 -8.35 8.94
N ALA A 69 5.15 -7.18 8.92
CA ALA A 69 5.57 -6.01 9.69
C ALA A 69 5.80 -6.33 11.18
N ARG A 70 4.89 -7.10 11.80
CA ARG A 70 5.03 -7.53 13.21
C ARG A 70 6.30 -8.35 13.45
N ARG A 71 6.64 -9.26 12.53
CA ARG A 71 7.80 -10.17 12.66
C ARG A 71 9.13 -9.46 12.51
N LEU A 72 9.16 -8.33 11.83
CA LEU A 72 10.37 -7.55 11.60
C LEU A 72 10.83 -6.79 12.86
N GLY A 73 9.90 -6.45 13.78
CA GLY A 73 10.23 -5.74 15.02
C GLY A 73 10.77 -4.32 14.79
N LEU A 74 10.47 -3.72 13.65
CA LEU A 74 10.86 -2.36 13.26
C LEU A 74 9.73 -1.37 13.54
N PRO A 75 10.02 -0.05 13.63
CA PRO A 75 8.98 0.98 13.61
C PRO A 75 8.10 0.86 12.36
N VAL A 76 6.77 0.94 12.55
CA VAL A 76 5.78 0.82 11.46
C VAL A 76 5.05 2.12 11.26
N HIS A 77 5.14 2.68 10.05
CA HIS A 77 4.40 3.86 9.59
C HIS A 77 3.23 3.40 8.71
N THR A 78 2.01 3.74 9.10
CA THR A 78 0.79 3.15 8.52
C THR A 78 -0.39 4.11 8.56
N PRO A 79 -1.35 4.02 7.62
CA PRO A 79 -2.66 4.63 7.83
C PRO A 79 -3.43 3.91 8.96
N PRO A 80 -4.45 4.56 9.56
CA PRO A 80 -5.28 3.93 10.57
C PRO A 80 -6.10 2.78 9.98
N ALA A 81 -6.35 1.75 10.82
CA ALA A 81 -7.26 0.66 10.47
C ALA A 81 -8.71 1.14 10.37
N ASP A 82 -9.53 0.39 9.63
CA ASP A 82 -10.96 0.66 9.50
C ASP A 82 -11.69 0.49 10.83
N THR A 83 -12.68 1.34 11.04
CA THR A 83 -13.71 1.17 12.07
C THR A 83 -14.87 0.33 11.53
N TRP A 84 -15.78 -0.12 12.40
CA TRP A 84 -16.99 -0.80 11.95
C TRP A 84 -17.89 0.10 11.08
N GLN A 85 -17.88 1.43 11.31
CA GLN A 85 -18.58 2.40 10.47
C GLN A 85 -18.01 2.43 9.05
N ASP A 86 -16.68 2.39 8.94
CA ASP A 86 -16.00 2.32 7.64
C ASP A 86 -16.39 1.05 6.88
N TRP A 87 -16.53 -0.11 7.54
CA TRP A 87 -16.99 -1.34 6.89
C TRP A 87 -18.41 -1.23 6.37
N VAL A 88 -19.32 -0.62 7.13
CA VAL A 88 -20.69 -0.36 6.67
C VAL A 88 -20.69 0.50 5.42
N GLU A 89 -19.92 1.58 5.42
CA GLU A 89 -19.83 2.51 4.28
C GLU A 89 -19.18 1.84 3.07
N LYS A 90 -18.00 1.24 3.25
CA LYS A 90 -17.20 0.67 2.16
C LYS A 90 -17.85 -0.54 1.50
N PHE A 91 -18.38 -1.47 2.27
CA PHE A 91 -18.82 -2.76 1.80
C PHE A 91 -20.33 -2.98 1.88
N GLY A 92 -21.07 -2.06 2.49
CA GLY A 92 -22.52 -2.17 2.68
C GLY A 92 -22.91 -3.36 3.55
N VAL A 93 -22.10 -3.69 4.56
CA VAL A 93 -22.43 -4.72 5.54
C VAL A 93 -23.52 -4.24 6.49
N ASP A 94 -24.26 -5.18 7.06
CA ASP A 94 -25.33 -4.86 8.00
C ASP A 94 -24.77 -4.23 9.29
N PRO A 95 -25.14 -2.97 9.62
CA PRO A 95 -24.65 -2.30 10.83
C PRO A 95 -24.90 -3.08 12.12
N ASP A 96 -26.01 -3.82 12.21
CA ASP A 96 -26.35 -4.57 13.42
C ASP A 96 -25.42 -5.78 13.64
N ARG A 97 -24.72 -6.23 12.59
CA ARG A 97 -23.75 -7.31 12.68
C ARG A 97 -22.37 -6.85 13.08
N VAL A 98 -21.98 -5.60 12.77
CA VAL A 98 -20.61 -5.11 12.93
C VAL A 98 -20.48 -3.98 13.94
N ARG A 99 -21.57 -3.49 14.49
CA ARG A 99 -21.56 -2.38 15.46
C ARG A 99 -20.67 -2.68 16.68
N GLY A 100 -19.68 -1.81 16.90
CA GLY A 100 -18.74 -1.93 18.02
C GLY A 100 -17.63 -2.96 17.79
N MET A 101 -17.57 -3.61 16.62
CA MET A 101 -16.43 -4.45 16.27
C MET A 101 -15.22 -3.57 15.93
N GLU A 102 -14.05 -4.05 16.24
CA GLU A 102 -12.78 -3.42 15.84
C GLU A 102 -12.15 -4.23 14.71
N SER A 103 -11.43 -3.55 13.81
CA SER A 103 -10.61 -4.23 12.82
C SER A 103 -9.52 -5.06 13.51
N GLU A 104 -9.26 -6.25 12.98
CA GLU A 104 -8.12 -7.05 13.38
C GLU A 104 -6.80 -6.52 12.82
N ASP A 105 -6.89 -5.72 11.73
CA ASP A 105 -5.71 -5.08 11.14
C ASP A 105 -4.99 -4.21 12.17
N LEU A 106 -3.68 -4.37 12.26
CA LEU A 106 -2.82 -3.61 13.17
C LEU A 106 -3.21 -3.71 14.66
N ALA A 107 -3.98 -4.72 15.05
CA ALA A 107 -4.45 -4.89 16.43
C ALA A 107 -3.28 -4.95 17.42
N TRP A 108 -2.19 -5.60 17.07
CA TRP A 108 -0.97 -5.71 17.88
C TRP A 108 -0.28 -4.34 18.09
N LEU A 109 -0.27 -3.45 17.09
CA LEU A 109 0.25 -2.09 17.25
C LEU A 109 -0.62 -1.27 18.19
N ARG A 110 -1.95 -1.38 18.08
CA ARG A 110 -2.88 -0.71 19.00
C ARG A 110 -2.78 -1.25 20.41
N ALA A 111 -2.43 -2.53 20.57
CA ALA A 111 -2.16 -3.15 21.87
C ALA A 111 -0.79 -2.77 22.45
N GLY A 112 0.05 -2.03 21.74
CA GLY A 112 1.38 -1.62 22.19
C GLY A 112 2.43 -2.74 22.09
N GLU A 113 2.20 -3.74 21.25
CA GLU A 113 3.15 -4.86 21.02
C GLU A 113 4.27 -4.50 20.03
N GLY A 114 4.32 -3.25 19.56
CA GLY A 114 5.33 -2.72 18.66
C GLY A 114 5.31 -1.19 18.60
N GLU A 115 6.26 -0.61 17.87
CA GLU A 115 6.33 0.84 17.63
C GLU A 115 5.50 1.20 16.39
N GLY A 116 4.29 1.72 16.59
CA GLY A 116 3.35 2.09 15.55
C GLY A 116 3.16 3.60 15.44
N HIS A 117 3.30 4.13 14.21
CA HIS A 117 3.08 5.53 13.87
C HIS A 117 1.93 5.63 12.85
N PHE A 118 0.76 6.05 13.32
CA PHE A 118 -0.44 6.18 12.49
C PHE A 118 -0.50 7.57 11.85
N HIS A 119 -0.62 7.61 10.53
CA HIS A 119 -0.61 8.84 9.75
C HIS A 119 -1.84 8.95 8.84
N GLY A 120 -2.36 10.15 8.71
CA GLY A 120 -3.36 10.49 7.70
C GLY A 120 -2.74 10.90 6.36
N LEU A 121 -3.54 11.56 5.53
CA LEU A 121 -3.08 12.13 4.26
C LEU A 121 -2.09 13.27 4.46
N GLY A 122 -1.23 13.51 3.47
CA GLY A 122 -0.24 14.57 3.44
C GLY A 122 1.18 14.11 3.73
N ALA A 123 1.98 14.96 4.37
CA ALA A 123 3.40 14.69 4.61
C ALA A 123 3.62 13.67 5.75
N TRP A 124 4.42 12.68 5.47
CA TRP A 124 4.91 11.68 6.41
C TRP A 124 6.42 11.87 6.67
N PRO A 125 7.01 11.15 7.64
CA PRO A 125 8.45 11.05 7.78
C PRO A 125 9.14 10.60 6.48
N PHE A 126 10.46 10.70 6.41
CA PHE A 126 11.30 10.26 5.29
C PHE A 126 11.06 11.02 3.96
N GLY A 127 10.35 12.15 4.01
CA GLY A 127 9.98 12.90 2.80
C GLY A 127 8.89 12.23 1.96
N VAL A 128 8.15 11.27 2.52
CA VAL A 128 7.01 10.62 1.88
C VAL A 128 5.78 11.50 1.95
N HIS A 129 4.94 11.51 0.89
CA HIS A 129 3.65 12.20 0.86
C HIS A 129 2.54 11.23 0.52
N ALA A 130 1.54 11.13 1.40
CA ALA A 130 0.39 10.24 1.24
C ALA A 130 -0.79 10.94 0.55
N TYR A 131 -1.28 10.33 -0.50
CA TYR A 131 -2.50 10.68 -1.22
C TYR A 131 -3.55 9.60 -1.01
N ALA A 132 -4.84 10.00 -0.95
CA ALA A 132 -5.92 9.02 -0.94
C ALA A 132 -5.93 8.24 -2.26
N GLY A 133 -5.96 6.93 -2.17
CA GLY A 133 -6.21 6.05 -3.28
C GLY A 133 -7.72 5.86 -3.49
N ARG A 134 -8.18 4.60 -3.53
CA ARG A 134 -9.62 4.31 -3.54
C ARG A 134 -10.29 4.67 -2.20
N GLU A 135 -9.49 4.74 -1.09
CA GLU A 135 -9.90 5.09 0.26
C GLU A 135 -8.92 6.09 0.87
N ASP A 136 -9.31 6.68 2.01
CA ASP A 136 -8.44 7.60 2.76
C ASP A 136 -7.38 6.86 3.59
N ASN A 137 -7.50 5.55 3.75
CA ASN A 137 -6.53 4.65 4.38
C ASN A 137 -6.02 3.53 3.46
N ASP A 138 -6.25 3.66 2.17
CA ASP A 138 -5.69 2.83 1.09
C ASP A 138 -4.93 3.79 0.18
N LEU A 139 -3.64 3.94 0.44
CA LEU A 139 -2.88 5.12 0.06
C LEU A 139 -2.05 4.91 -1.20
N ILE A 140 -1.80 6.02 -1.87
CA ILE A 140 -0.69 6.17 -2.81
C ILE A 140 0.38 7.02 -2.13
N LEU A 141 1.58 6.48 -2.01
CA LEU A 141 2.71 7.15 -1.37
C LEU A 141 3.65 7.71 -2.43
N TRP A 142 3.77 9.02 -2.48
CA TRP A 142 4.70 9.74 -3.34
C TRP A 142 6.05 9.91 -2.66
N LEU A 143 7.12 9.57 -3.38
CA LEU A 143 8.52 9.61 -2.96
C LEU A 143 9.29 10.60 -3.83
N PRO A 144 9.28 11.91 -3.48
CA PRO A 144 9.83 12.99 -4.32
C PRO A 144 11.30 12.82 -4.67
N SER A 145 12.11 12.34 -3.70
CA SER A 145 13.57 12.20 -3.87
C SER A 145 13.96 11.24 -4.99
N ILE A 146 13.05 10.35 -5.35
CA ILE A 146 13.27 9.34 -6.38
C ILE A 146 12.20 9.32 -7.47
N ASN A 147 11.33 10.32 -7.59
CA ASN A 147 10.25 10.41 -8.57
C ASN A 147 9.42 9.13 -8.70
N ALA A 148 9.09 8.48 -7.58
CA ALA A 148 8.34 7.23 -7.57
C ALA A 148 7.05 7.33 -6.76
N ILE A 149 6.04 6.51 -7.12
CA ILE A 149 4.85 6.27 -6.32
C ILE A 149 4.74 4.79 -5.96
N VAL A 150 4.39 4.50 -4.71
CA VAL A 150 3.96 3.17 -4.25
C VAL A 150 2.44 3.20 -4.18
N THR A 151 1.76 2.36 -4.95
CA THR A 151 0.32 2.55 -5.22
C THR A 151 -0.60 1.64 -4.43
N GLY A 152 -0.04 0.76 -3.60
CA GLY A 152 -0.86 -0.22 -2.88
C GLY A 152 -1.77 -0.99 -3.84
N ASP A 153 -2.97 -1.27 -3.39
CA ASP A 153 -3.98 -1.95 -4.18
C ASP A 153 -4.79 -1.02 -5.09
N SER A 154 -4.73 0.30 -4.86
CA SER A 154 -5.54 1.25 -5.62
C SER A 154 -5.24 1.24 -7.11
N LEU A 155 -3.96 1.05 -7.47
CA LEU A 155 -3.49 0.82 -8.83
C LEU A 155 -2.63 -0.44 -8.82
N SER A 156 -3.12 -1.51 -9.41
CA SER A 156 -2.44 -2.81 -9.45
C SER A 156 -2.68 -3.53 -10.77
N ASP A 157 -1.79 -4.46 -11.12
CA ASP A 157 -1.91 -5.32 -12.29
C ASP A 157 -2.39 -6.70 -11.85
N PHE A 158 -3.58 -7.09 -12.29
CA PHE A 158 -4.16 -8.41 -12.03
C PHE A 158 -4.07 -9.34 -13.25
N GLY A 159 -3.15 -9.05 -14.18
CA GLY A 159 -2.86 -9.87 -15.36
C GLY A 159 -3.16 -9.18 -16.69
N ASP A 160 -3.91 -8.07 -16.67
CA ASP A 160 -4.30 -7.30 -17.87
C ASP A 160 -3.56 -5.94 -17.96
N GLY A 161 -2.55 -5.73 -17.14
CA GLY A 161 -1.81 -4.48 -16.98
C GLY A 161 -2.33 -3.64 -15.82
N LEU A 162 -1.59 -2.56 -15.50
CA LEU A 162 -1.95 -1.65 -14.42
C LEU A 162 -3.33 -1.05 -14.65
N ASP A 163 -4.22 -1.18 -13.66
CA ASP A 163 -5.54 -0.56 -13.66
C ASP A 163 -6.03 -0.25 -12.23
N ILE A 164 -7.11 0.51 -12.13
CA ILE A 164 -7.79 0.83 -10.87
C ILE A 164 -8.51 -0.43 -10.36
N GLN A 165 -8.22 -0.81 -9.12
CA GLN A 165 -8.82 -1.94 -8.45
C GLN A 165 -9.81 -1.48 -7.37
N LEU A 166 -11.11 -1.71 -7.55
CA LEU A 166 -12.14 -1.26 -6.58
C LEU A 166 -12.26 -2.18 -5.36
N GLY A 167 -11.90 -3.46 -5.49
CA GLY A 167 -11.86 -4.40 -4.36
C GLY A 167 -13.21 -4.63 -3.69
N GLY A 168 -14.30 -4.70 -4.48
CA GLY A 168 -15.66 -4.95 -3.97
C GLY A 168 -16.29 -3.79 -3.20
N ARG A 169 -15.67 -2.61 -3.18
CA ARG A 169 -16.22 -1.39 -2.54
C ARG A 169 -17.46 -0.90 -3.29
N LYS A 170 -18.50 -0.53 -2.53
CA LYS A 170 -19.82 -0.16 -3.10
C LYS A 170 -20.06 1.35 -3.13
N HIS A 171 -19.31 2.11 -2.33
CA HIS A 171 -19.49 3.55 -2.16
C HIS A 171 -18.61 4.38 -3.10
N VAL A 172 -17.66 3.76 -3.81
CA VAL A 172 -16.73 4.42 -4.72
C VAL A 172 -16.82 3.82 -6.13
N THR A 173 -16.78 4.68 -7.13
CA THR A 173 -16.74 4.27 -8.55
C THR A 173 -15.34 4.45 -9.12
N ARG A 174 -15.09 3.84 -10.30
CA ARG A 174 -13.83 4.08 -11.05
C ARG A 174 -13.60 5.58 -11.29
N ASP A 175 -14.62 6.31 -11.68
CA ASP A 175 -14.52 7.76 -11.96
C ASP A 175 -14.19 8.57 -10.70
N ASP A 176 -14.65 8.13 -9.52
CA ASP A 176 -14.28 8.75 -8.25
C ASP A 176 -12.78 8.55 -7.97
N VAL A 177 -12.27 7.34 -8.18
CA VAL A 177 -10.84 7.04 -8.01
C VAL A 177 -10.00 7.81 -9.02
N VAL A 178 -10.36 7.82 -10.31
CA VAL A 178 -9.67 8.62 -11.33
C VAL A 178 -9.60 10.09 -10.91
N ARG A 179 -10.71 10.66 -10.43
CA ARG A 179 -10.74 12.06 -9.98
C ARG A 179 -9.83 12.30 -8.78
N ARG A 180 -9.75 11.38 -7.83
CA ARG A 180 -8.85 11.45 -6.66
C ARG A 180 -7.38 11.36 -7.07
N LEU A 181 -7.06 10.48 -8.03
CA LEU A 181 -5.68 10.22 -8.44
C LEU A 181 -5.15 11.17 -9.51
N ARG A 182 -6.01 11.90 -10.20
CA ARG A 182 -5.61 12.85 -11.26
C ARG A 182 -4.52 13.84 -10.84
N PRO A 183 -4.49 14.38 -9.59
CA PRO A 183 -3.39 15.25 -9.13
C PRO A 183 -2.00 14.61 -9.17
N LEU A 184 -1.89 13.28 -9.20
CA LEU A 184 -0.61 12.57 -9.37
C LEU A 184 0.03 12.84 -10.74
N LEU A 185 -0.78 13.24 -11.74
CA LEU A 185 -0.28 13.61 -13.07
C LEU A 185 0.45 14.96 -13.08
N ASP A 186 0.28 15.79 -12.04
CA ASP A 186 1.01 17.04 -11.87
C ASP A 186 2.39 16.83 -11.22
N LEU A 187 2.63 15.62 -10.68
CA LEU A 187 3.90 15.23 -10.07
C LEU A 187 4.85 14.67 -11.14
N PRO A 188 6.17 14.83 -10.99
CA PRO A 188 7.16 14.28 -11.91
C PRO A 188 7.38 12.77 -11.67
N VAL A 189 6.29 11.98 -11.68
CA VAL A 189 6.36 10.52 -11.51
C VAL A 189 7.11 9.90 -12.68
N GLU A 190 8.09 9.06 -12.39
CA GLU A 190 8.84 8.27 -13.38
C GLU A 190 8.59 6.77 -13.17
N LEU A 191 8.42 6.33 -11.91
CA LEU A 191 8.29 4.94 -11.52
C LEU A 191 7.01 4.72 -10.70
N VAL A 192 6.26 3.71 -11.09
CA VAL A 192 5.03 3.26 -10.43
C VAL A 192 5.24 1.87 -9.87
N LEU A 193 5.02 1.69 -8.57
CA LEU A 193 5.32 0.49 -7.78
C LEU A 193 4.01 -0.10 -7.21
N PRO A 194 3.33 -1.00 -7.90
CA PRO A 194 2.05 -1.56 -7.47
C PRO A 194 2.20 -2.71 -6.46
N ALA A 195 1.20 -2.95 -5.61
CA ALA A 195 1.18 -4.09 -4.69
C ALA A 195 1.00 -5.45 -5.41
N HIS A 196 0.49 -5.45 -6.63
CA HIS A 196 0.40 -6.62 -7.51
C HIS A 196 0.89 -6.26 -8.90
N GLY A 197 1.64 -7.19 -9.52
CA GLY A 197 2.24 -7.01 -10.85
C GLY A 197 3.64 -6.39 -10.80
N GLU A 198 4.11 -6.02 -11.97
CA GLU A 198 5.45 -5.47 -12.18
C GLU A 198 5.45 -3.94 -12.09
N PRO A 199 6.57 -3.33 -11.68
CA PRO A 199 6.77 -1.90 -11.77
C PRO A 199 6.54 -1.37 -13.19
N THR A 200 5.99 -0.17 -13.28
CA THR A 200 5.71 0.47 -14.57
C THR A 200 6.06 1.95 -14.54
N ASP A 201 5.67 2.68 -15.58
CA ASP A 201 6.10 4.04 -15.84
C ASP A 201 4.95 5.07 -15.83
N ARG A 202 5.33 6.33 -15.98
CA ARG A 202 4.41 7.45 -16.11
C ARG A 202 3.42 7.30 -17.27
N ALA A 203 3.85 6.78 -18.42
CA ALA A 203 2.97 6.67 -19.60
C ALA A 203 1.81 5.70 -19.30
N THR A 204 2.09 4.64 -18.55
CA THR A 204 1.08 3.71 -18.07
C THR A 204 0.12 4.38 -17.07
N LEU A 205 0.64 5.15 -16.11
CA LEU A 205 -0.18 5.92 -15.17
C LEU A 205 -1.11 6.90 -15.89
N GLU A 206 -0.59 7.65 -16.86
CA GLU A 206 -1.38 8.59 -17.68
C GLU A 206 -2.52 7.88 -18.41
N ARG A 207 -2.27 6.72 -19.01
CA ARG A 207 -3.29 5.92 -19.68
C ARG A 207 -4.41 5.46 -18.76
N VAL A 208 -4.07 5.06 -17.53
CA VAL A 208 -5.05 4.57 -16.54
C VAL A 208 -5.94 5.70 -16.00
N LEU A 209 -5.37 6.92 -15.87
CA LEU A 209 -6.05 8.08 -15.28
C LEU A 209 -6.62 9.07 -16.33
N SER A 210 -6.60 8.69 -17.61
CA SER A 210 -7.14 9.49 -18.73
C SER A 210 -8.64 9.42 -18.85
#